data_c1e1d64221e75832925cf69658ea8a31
#
_entry.id   c1e1d64221e75832925cf69658ea8a31
#
_cell.length_a   1.000
_cell.length_b   1.000
_cell.length_c   1.000
_cell.angle_alpha   90.00
_cell.angle_beta   90.00
_cell.angle_gamma   90.00
#
_symmetry.space_group_name_H-M   'P 1'
#
loop_
_entity.id
_entity.type
_entity.pdbx_description
1 polymer ?
#
loop_
_entity_poly.entity_id
_entity_poly.type
_entity_poly.pdbx_seq_one_letter_code
_entity_poly.pdbx_strand_id
1 'polypeptide(L)'
;AAAEGENYEWTDMYENFAKTAEEEGFNKLAQKFRLVAAIEKRHEERYRALLRNVEAQEVFKKSEVKVWECRNCGHIVVGTEAPEICPTCSHPKAYFEVHVDNF
;
A
#
# COMPACT_ATOMS: atom_id res chain seq x y z
N ALA A 1 -8.17 -2.30 -11.16
CA ALA A 1 -7.81 -3.67 -11.55
C ALA A 1 -7.02 -4.40 -10.46
N ALA A 2 -5.96 -3.81 -9.93
CA ALA A 2 -5.12 -4.46 -8.90
C ALA A 2 -5.92 -4.82 -7.63
N ALA A 3 -6.73 -3.90 -7.10
CA ALA A 3 -7.55 -4.15 -5.92
C ALA A 3 -8.57 -5.27 -6.15
N GLU A 4 -9.16 -5.33 -7.34
CA GLU A 4 -10.13 -6.39 -7.70
C GLU A 4 -9.45 -7.76 -7.78
N GLY A 5 -8.24 -7.82 -8.32
CA GLY A 5 -7.44 -9.05 -8.37
C GLY A 5 -7.14 -9.58 -6.99
N GLU A 6 -6.67 -8.72 -6.07
CA GLU A 6 -6.43 -9.10 -4.68
C GLU A 6 -7.72 -9.52 -3.98
N ASN A 7 -8.84 -8.85 -4.25
CA ASN A 7 -10.14 -9.24 -3.70
C ASN A 7 -10.52 -10.67 -4.11
N TYR A 8 -10.42 -11.00 -5.39
CA TYR A 8 -10.70 -12.37 -5.87
C TYR A 8 -9.82 -13.40 -5.17
N GLU A 9 -8.53 -13.09 -5.01
CA GLU A 9 -7.57 -14.01 -4.40
C GLU A 9 -7.93 -14.34 -2.96
N TRP A 10 -8.31 -13.36 -2.13
CA TRP A 10 -8.60 -13.65 -0.72
C TRP A 10 -10.04 -14.09 -0.46
N THR A 11 -11.03 -13.66 -1.29
CA THR A 11 -12.44 -14.07 -1.09
C THR A 11 -12.74 -15.45 -1.65
N ASP A 12 -12.21 -15.75 -2.84
CA ASP A 12 -12.59 -16.94 -3.60
C ASP A 12 -11.44 -17.93 -3.79
N MET A 13 -10.35 -17.49 -4.39
CA MET A 13 -9.29 -18.38 -4.85
C MET A 13 -8.63 -19.17 -3.71
N TYR A 14 -8.03 -18.48 -2.75
CA TYR A 14 -7.32 -19.16 -1.65
C TYR A 14 -8.26 -19.86 -0.68
N GLU A 15 -9.48 -19.35 -0.47
CA GLU A 15 -10.46 -20.04 0.35
C GLU A 15 -10.88 -21.37 -0.28
N ASN A 16 -11.09 -21.42 -1.59
CA ASN A 16 -11.39 -22.64 -2.31
C ASN A 16 -10.22 -23.63 -2.27
N PHE A 17 -8.99 -23.14 -2.40
CA PHE A 17 -7.79 -23.95 -2.26
C PHE A 17 -7.69 -24.55 -0.85
N ALA A 18 -8.00 -23.78 0.17
CA ALA A 18 -7.99 -24.25 1.55
C ALA A 18 -9.02 -25.36 1.77
N LYS A 19 -10.24 -25.19 1.28
CA LYS A 19 -11.30 -26.19 1.36
C LYS A 19 -10.91 -27.48 0.68
N THR A 20 -10.36 -27.39 -0.52
CA THR A 20 -9.89 -28.56 -1.27
C THR A 20 -8.76 -29.28 -0.53
N ALA A 21 -7.82 -28.52 0.03
CA ALA A 21 -6.73 -29.10 0.81
C ALA A 21 -7.23 -29.84 2.06
N GLU A 22 -8.24 -29.30 2.75
CA GLU A 22 -8.86 -29.96 3.90
C GLU A 22 -9.55 -31.29 3.50
N GLU A 23 -10.31 -31.24 2.38
CA GLU A 23 -10.99 -32.42 1.86
C GLU A 23 -10.01 -33.56 1.52
N GLU A 24 -8.82 -33.21 1.07
CA GLU A 24 -7.75 -34.13 0.73
C GLU A 24 -6.85 -34.51 1.92
N GLY A 25 -7.13 -33.99 3.12
CA GLY A 25 -6.38 -34.29 4.33
C GLY A 25 -5.12 -33.47 4.55
N PHE A 26 -4.91 -32.38 3.77
CA PHE A 26 -3.75 -31.49 3.89
C PHE A 26 -4.05 -30.29 4.78
N ASN A 27 -4.26 -30.51 6.06
CA ASN A 27 -4.71 -29.46 6.99
C ASN A 27 -3.69 -28.33 7.17
N LYS A 28 -2.39 -28.64 7.21
CA LYS A 28 -1.36 -27.60 7.32
C LYS A 28 -1.30 -26.72 6.07
N LEU A 29 -1.50 -27.31 4.89
CA LEU A 29 -1.55 -26.58 3.63
C LEU A 29 -2.80 -25.69 3.58
N ALA A 30 -3.94 -26.19 4.02
CA ALA A 30 -5.18 -25.40 4.12
C ALA A 30 -4.98 -24.16 5.00
N GLN A 31 -4.32 -24.33 6.15
CA GLN A 31 -4.00 -23.21 7.03
C GLN A 31 -3.10 -22.18 6.35
N LYS A 32 -2.10 -22.63 5.60
CA LYS A 32 -1.24 -21.70 4.83
C LYS A 32 -2.01 -20.93 3.78
N PHE A 33 -2.92 -21.57 3.05
CA PHE A 33 -3.77 -20.86 2.09
C PHE A 33 -4.60 -19.77 2.75
N ARG A 34 -5.15 -20.02 3.94
CA ARG A 34 -5.91 -19.02 4.69
C ARG A 34 -5.03 -17.87 5.18
N LEU A 35 -3.80 -18.15 5.59
CA LEU A 35 -2.84 -17.11 5.97
C LEU A 35 -2.47 -16.24 4.78
N VAL A 36 -2.26 -16.82 3.60
CA VAL A 36 -1.99 -16.06 2.37
C VAL A 36 -3.21 -15.23 1.98
N ALA A 37 -4.42 -15.79 2.10
CA ALA A 37 -5.65 -15.02 1.84
C ALA A 37 -5.72 -13.76 2.71
N ALA A 38 -5.34 -13.84 3.97
CA ALA A 38 -5.30 -12.68 4.87
C ALA A 38 -4.29 -11.62 4.40
N ILE A 39 -3.16 -12.04 3.82
CA ILE A 39 -2.17 -11.14 3.22
C ILE A 39 -2.75 -10.44 1.98
N GLU A 40 -3.43 -11.18 1.10
CA GLU A 40 -4.05 -10.61 -0.10
C GLU A 40 -5.14 -9.59 0.25
N LYS A 41 -5.88 -9.82 1.34
CA LYS A 41 -6.82 -8.83 1.87
C LYS A 41 -6.12 -7.53 2.26
N ARG A 42 -4.95 -7.60 2.88
CA ARG A 42 -4.13 -6.43 3.22
C ARG A 42 -3.64 -5.71 1.96
N HIS A 43 -3.27 -6.46 0.93
CA HIS A 43 -2.88 -5.89 -0.35
C HIS A 43 -4.04 -5.13 -0.99
N GLU A 44 -5.24 -5.68 -0.96
CA GLU A 44 -6.43 -4.98 -1.45
C GLU A 44 -6.67 -3.68 -0.69
N GLU A 45 -6.62 -3.70 0.64
CA GLU A 45 -6.79 -2.51 1.47
C GLU A 45 -5.78 -1.42 1.10
N ARG A 46 -4.52 -1.81 0.87
CA ARG A 46 -3.47 -0.90 0.45
C ARG A 46 -3.75 -0.30 -0.94
N TYR A 47 -4.10 -1.12 -1.92
CA TYR A 47 -4.43 -0.63 -3.26
C TYR A 47 -5.60 0.33 -3.24
N ARG A 48 -6.64 0.05 -2.46
CA ARG A 48 -7.81 0.94 -2.37
C ARG A 48 -7.47 2.25 -1.66
N ALA A 49 -6.61 2.23 -0.65
CA ALA A 49 -6.12 3.44 0.00
C ALA A 49 -5.32 4.31 -0.97
N LEU A 50 -4.43 3.71 -1.76
CA LEU A 50 -3.65 4.41 -2.77
C LEU A 50 -4.54 4.99 -3.87
N LEU A 51 -5.56 4.24 -4.30
CA LEU A 51 -6.53 4.71 -5.28
C LEU A 51 -7.29 5.94 -4.77
N ARG A 52 -7.75 5.92 -3.52
CA ARG A 52 -8.42 7.08 -2.91
C ARG A 52 -7.52 8.30 -2.90
N ASN A 53 -6.22 8.15 -2.59
CA ASN A 53 -5.28 9.25 -2.62
C ASN A 53 -5.12 9.85 -4.02
N VAL A 54 -5.07 9.00 -5.05
CA VAL A 54 -4.98 9.46 -6.44
C VAL A 54 -6.25 10.20 -6.86
N GLU A 55 -7.41 9.62 -6.58
CA GLU A 55 -8.71 10.22 -6.97
C GLU A 55 -8.97 11.55 -6.24
N ALA A 56 -8.60 11.65 -4.97
CA ALA A 56 -8.76 12.86 -4.16
C ALA A 56 -7.61 13.86 -4.34
N GLN A 57 -6.60 13.55 -5.16
CA GLN A 57 -5.40 14.37 -5.35
C GLN A 57 -4.65 14.64 -4.03
N GLU A 58 -4.56 13.61 -3.18
CA GLU A 58 -3.96 13.70 -1.84
C GLU A 58 -2.59 13.00 -1.74
N VAL A 59 -2.01 12.59 -2.85
CA VAL A 59 -0.68 11.92 -2.83
C VAL A 59 0.39 12.86 -2.28
N PHE A 60 0.41 14.12 -2.74
CA PHE A 60 1.40 15.13 -2.35
C PHE A 60 0.81 16.27 -1.54
N LYS A 61 -0.45 16.17 -1.14
CA LYS A 61 -1.16 17.15 -0.35
C LYS A 61 -2.10 16.45 0.63
N LYS A 62 -1.95 16.75 1.91
CA LYS A 62 -2.75 16.16 2.98
C LYS A 62 -3.58 17.21 3.69
N SER A 63 -4.64 16.78 4.39
CA SER A 63 -5.48 17.66 5.21
C SER A 63 -4.78 18.12 6.48
N GLU A 64 -3.73 17.41 6.90
CA GLU A 64 -2.94 17.70 8.11
C GLU A 64 -1.52 18.07 7.74
N VAL A 65 -0.84 18.74 8.66
CA VAL A 65 0.61 18.98 8.57
C VAL A 65 1.32 17.64 8.63
N LYS A 66 2.19 17.39 7.65
CA LYS A 66 3.03 16.20 7.56
C LYS A 66 4.49 16.60 7.44
N VAL A 67 5.36 15.64 7.72
CA VAL A 67 6.79 15.77 7.43
C VAL A 67 7.01 15.09 6.07
N TRP A 68 7.54 15.84 5.12
CA TRP A 68 7.80 15.36 3.76
C TRP A 68 9.29 15.19 3.54
N GLU A 69 9.67 14.15 2.84
CA GLU A 69 11.06 13.84 2.52
C GLU A 69 11.26 13.67 1.03
N CYS A 70 12.30 14.31 0.51
CA CYS A 70 12.72 14.09 -0.87
C CYS A 70 13.44 12.74 -0.96
N ARG A 71 12.90 11.83 -1.78
CA ARG A 71 13.49 10.49 -1.97
C ARG A 71 14.81 10.50 -2.71
N ASN A 72 15.17 11.62 -3.33
CA ASN A 72 16.47 11.76 -4.00
C ASN A 72 17.58 12.18 -3.03
N CYS A 73 17.39 13.29 -2.30
CA CYS A 73 18.45 13.86 -1.48
C CYS A 73 18.20 13.81 0.03
N GLY A 74 16.98 13.49 0.46
CA GLY A 74 16.64 13.44 1.90
C GLY A 74 16.21 14.77 2.50
N HIS A 75 16.04 15.83 1.70
CA HIS A 75 15.56 17.13 2.20
C HIS A 75 14.21 16.97 2.90
N ILE A 76 14.07 17.58 4.08
CA ILE A 76 12.88 17.50 4.92
C ILE A 76 12.10 18.82 4.87
N VAL A 77 10.79 18.73 4.67
CA VAL A 77 9.87 19.87 4.68
C VAL A 77 8.67 19.53 5.58
N VAL A 78 8.25 20.47 6.39
CA VAL A 78 7.06 20.31 7.25
C VAL A 78 5.92 21.18 6.70
N GLY A 79 4.77 20.58 6.44
CA GLY A 79 3.61 21.30 5.92
C GLY A 79 2.52 20.34 5.44
N THR A 80 1.43 20.89 4.93
CA THR A 80 0.31 20.10 4.40
C THR A 80 0.57 19.59 2.98
N GLU A 81 1.58 20.12 2.31
CA GLU A 81 1.85 19.87 0.91
C GLU A 81 3.36 19.80 0.65
N ALA A 82 3.75 18.86 -0.23
CA ALA A 82 5.12 18.80 -0.71
C ALA A 82 5.43 19.98 -1.63
N PRO A 83 6.68 20.49 -1.64
CA PRO A 83 7.04 21.59 -2.54
C PRO A 83 7.03 21.15 -4.01
N GLU A 84 6.81 22.10 -4.91
CA GLU A 84 6.85 21.85 -6.36
C GLU A 84 8.21 21.34 -6.84
N ILE A 85 9.27 21.88 -6.25
CA ILE A 85 10.66 21.57 -6.56
C ILE A 85 11.43 21.47 -5.25
N CYS A 86 12.26 20.44 -5.11
CA CYS A 86 13.15 20.33 -3.95
C CYS A 86 14.16 21.48 -3.95
N PRO A 87 14.22 22.28 -2.87
CA PRO A 87 15.16 23.41 -2.82
C PRO A 87 16.64 22.99 -2.76
N THR A 88 16.91 21.74 -2.39
CA THR A 88 18.29 21.24 -2.29
C THR A 88 18.77 20.61 -3.59
N CYS A 89 17.99 19.71 -4.20
CA CYS A 89 18.46 18.94 -5.35
C CYS A 89 17.72 19.23 -6.66
N SER A 90 16.71 20.12 -6.63
CA SER A 90 15.92 20.56 -7.79
C SER A 90 15.07 19.47 -8.47
N HIS A 91 14.86 18.33 -7.82
CA HIS A 91 13.94 17.31 -8.33
C HIS A 91 12.48 17.74 -8.09
N PRO A 92 11.55 17.32 -8.96
CA PRO A 92 10.15 17.73 -8.87
C PRO A 92 9.41 17.10 -7.70
N LYS A 93 8.22 17.63 -7.40
CA LYS A 93 7.30 17.17 -6.34
C LYS A 93 7.12 15.65 -6.29
N ALA A 94 7.13 14.98 -7.43
CA ALA A 94 6.95 13.52 -7.51
C ALA A 94 8.01 12.73 -6.74
N TYR A 95 9.13 13.34 -6.37
CA TYR A 95 10.17 12.71 -5.57
C TYR A 95 9.90 12.76 -4.07
N PHE A 96 8.88 13.49 -3.62
CA PHE A 96 8.55 13.59 -2.20
C PHE A 96 7.63 12.47 -1.75
N GLU A 97 7.78 12.08 -0.50
CA GLU A 97 6.87 11.19 0.21
C GLU A 97 6.70 11.64 1.66
N VAL A 98 5.67 11.16 2.32
CA VAL A 98 5.52 11.38 3.76
C VAL A 98 6.64 10.60 4.46
N HIS A 99 7.40 11.31 5.31
CA HIS A 99 8.53 10.73 6.03
C HIS A 99 8.08 9.64 7.00
N VAL A 100 8.82 8.56 7.06
CA VAL A 100 8.59 7.44 7.98
C VAL A 100 9.91 7.05 8.65
N ASP A 101 9.88 6.96 9.97
CA ASP A 101 10.98 6.42 10.76
C ASP A 101 10.62 5.00 11.20
N ASN A 102 11.41 4.03 10.84
CA ASN A 102 11.20 2.63 11.21
C ASN A 102 12.48 1.93 11.66
N PHE A 103 13.39 2.70 12.23
CA PHE A 103 14.68 2.17 12.71
C PHE A 103 14.82 2.28 14.22
#